data_475c12b1adf3c3c22fe9a722f5d1c45f
#
_entry.id   475c12b1adf3c3c22fe9a722f5d1c45f
#
_cell.length_a   1.000
_cell.length_b   1.000
_cell.length_c   1.000
_cell.angle_alpha   90.00
_cell.angle_beta   90.00
_cell.angle_gamma   90.00
#
_symmetry.space_group_name_H-M   'P 1'
#
loop_
_entity.id
_entity.type
_entity.pdbx_description
1 polymer ?
#
loop_
_entity_poly.entity_id
_entity_poly.type
_entity_poly.pdbx_seq_one_letter_code
_entity_poly.pdbx_strand_id
1 'polypeptide(L)'
;ASRDSAEGFCIYSDIAVAIQKLRQEKVLEVDDKVIVIDLDAHQGNGTERVFYKDRNVYIFDMYNKDIYPQDRWARKRIDYDFPLDSKTDDVTYLNELEKGLERLIEQVHTRA
;
A
#
# COMPACT_ATOMS: atom_id res chain seq x y z
N ALA A 1 7.29 4.83 -7.96
CA ALA A 1 8.12 4.04 -8.89
C ALA A 1 7.72 2.58 -8.86
N SER A 2 8.02 1.87 -9.92
CA SER A 2 7.82 0.43 -10.04
C SER A 2 9.12 -0.22 -10.50
N ARG A 3 9.06 -1.55 -10.73
CA ARG A 3 10.25 -2.30 -11.16
C ARG A 3 10.85 -1.75 -12.45
N ASP A 4 10.01 -1.35 -13.41
CA ASP A 4 10.41 -1.01 -14.78
C ASP A 4 10.25 0.47 -15.12
N SER A 5 9.71 1.29 -14.23
CA SER A 5 9.46 2.71 -14.53
C SER A 5 9.56 3.59 -13.30
N ALA A 6 10.00 4.83 -13.53
CA ALA A 6 10.03 5.87 -12.52
C ALA A 6 8.76 6.71 -12.60
N GLU A 7 8.14 6.97 -11.48
CA GLU A 7 6.89 7.72 -11.37
C GLU A 7 6.88 8.51 -10.07
N GLY A 8 6.07 9.59 -10.02
CA GLY A 8 5.85 10.36 -8.79
C GLY A 8 7.14 10.88 -8.18
N PHE A 9 8.07 11.34 -9.00
CA PHE A 9 9.39 11.83 -8.59
C PHE A 9 10.32 10.78 -8.00
N CYS A 10 9.93 9.50 -8.03
CA CYS A 10 10.75 8.40 -7.53
C CYS A 10 11.34 7.61 -8.70
N ILE A 11 12.65 7.42 -8.68
CA ILE A 11 13.36 6.60 -9.68
C ILE A 11 13.28 5.12 -9.25
N TYR A 12 13.42 4.86 -7.98
CA TYR A 12 13.36 3.50 -7.41
C TYR A 12 12.16 3.36 -6.49
N SER A 13 11.64 2.15 -6.39
CA SER A 13 10.65 1.81 -5.38
C SER A 13 11.37 1.51 -4.06
N ASP A 14 11.60 2.56 -3.26
CA ASP A 14 12.39 2.48 -2.02
C ASP A 14 11.77 1.52 -1.00
N ILE A 15 10.45 1.47 -0.90
CA ILE A 15 9.77 0.52 0.01
C ILE A 15 10.05 -0.92 -0.42
N ALA A 16 9.95 -1.22 -1.71
CA ALA A 16 10.23 -2.55 -2.24
C ALA A 16 11.68 -2.93 -2.04
N VAL A 17 12.61 -2.01 -2.29
CA VAL A 17 14.04 -2.22 -2.07
C VAL A 17 14.32 -2.49 -0.60
N ALA A 18 13.72 -1.72 0.31
CA ALA A 18 13.89 -1.90 1.75
C ALA A 18 13.42 -3.29 2.21
N ILE A 19 12.25 -3.72 1.76
CA ILE A 19 11.70 -5.04 2.12
C ILE A 19 12.60 -6.16 1.60
N GLN A 20 13.04 -6.06 0.35
CA GLN A 20 13.93 -7.07 -0.24
C GLN A 20 15.29 -7.11 0.47
N LYS A 21 15.81 -5.96 0.84
CA LYS A 21 17.07 -5.87 1.59
C LYS A 21 16.96 -6.55 2.95
N LEU A 22 15.87 -6.30 3.67
CA LEU A 22 15.63 -6.92 4.98
C LEU A 22 15.48 -8.45 4.86
N ARG A 23 14.87 -8.94 3.80
CA ARG A 23 14.76 -10.37 3.53
C ARG A 23 16.12 -10.98 3.18
N GLN A 24 16.92 -10.27 2.39
CA GLN A 24 18.25 -10.69 1.98
C GLN A 24 19.20 -10.80 3.17
N GLU A 25 19.13 -9.87 4.11
CA GLU A 25 19.92 -9.86 5.33
C GLU A 25 19.34 -10.72 6.45
N LYS A 26 18.22 -11.40 6.17
CA LYS A 26 17.52 -12.29 7.10
C LYS A 26 17.02 -11.61 8.38
N VAL A 27 16.82 -10.29 8.32
CA VAL A 27 16.09 -9.55 9.36
C VAL A 27 14.61 -9.92 9.27
N LEU A 28 14.09 -10.05 8.03
CA LEU A 28 12.77 -10.59 7.74
C LEU A 28 12.93 -11.97 7.09
N GLU A 29 12.18 -12.95 7.58
CA GLU A 29 12.06 -14.22 6.89
C GLU A 29 11.16 -14.05 5.66
N VAL A 30 11.25 -14.97 4.69
CA VAL A 30 10.48 -14.89 3.45
C VAL A 30 8.97 -14.93 3.71
N ASP A 31 8.56 -15.68 4.72
CA ASP A 31 7.16 -15.86 5.09
C ASP A 31 6.68 -14.91 6.18
N ASP A 32 7.53 -14.02 6.67
CA ASP A 32 7.10 -12.94 7.58
C ASP A 32 6.15 -12.00 6.85
N LYS A 33 5.08 -11.61 7.55
CA LYS A 33 4.08 -10.71 7.01
C LYS A 33 4.52 -9.26 7.18
N VAL A 34 4.40 -8.50 6.11
CA VAL A 34 4.75 -7.08 6.06
C VAL A 34 3.49 -6.30 5.68
N ILE A 35 3.24 -5.20 6.38
CA ILE A 35 2.12 -4.32 6.09
C ILE A 35 2.69 -3.00 5.58
N VAL A 36 2.25 -2.58 4.41
CA VAL A 36 2.56 -1.26 3.86
C VAL A 36 1.31 -0.40 4.02
N ILE A 37 1.43 0.67 4.79
CA ILE A 37 0.34 1.64 4.98
C ILE A 37 0.72 2.90 4.21
N ASP A 38 -0.02 3.20 3.17
CA ASP A 38 0.20 4.34 2.30
C ASP A 38 -0.92 5.35 2.50
N LEU A 39 -0.57 6.54 2.96
CA LEU A 39 -1.51 7.64 3.21
C LEU A 39 -1.25 8.84 2.30
N ASP A 40 -0.37 8.69 1.31
CA ASP A 40 -0.14 9.72 0.30
C ASP A 40 -1.41 9.92 -0.53
N ALA A 41 -1.65 11.14 -0.98
CA ALA A 41 -2.84 11.47 -1.75
C ALA A 41 -2.93 10.68 -3.06
N HIS A 42 -1.81 10.30 -3.64
CA HIS A 42 -1.78 9.52 -4.87
C HIS A 42 -1.87 8.02 -4.58
N GLN A 43 -2.51 7.28 -5.47
CA GLN A 43 -2.51 5.82 -5.38
C GLN A 43 -1.08 5.28 -5.39
N GLY A 44 -0.77 4.34 -4.50
CA GLY A 44 0.54 3.71 -4.41
C GLY A 44 0.75 2.61 -5.45
N ASN A 45 0.51 2.93 -6.72
CA ASN A 45 0.49 1.94 -7.79
C ASN A 45 1.82 1.22 -8.02
N GLY A 46 2.94 1.89 -7.77
CA GLY A 46 4.27 1.26 -7.89
C GLY A 46 4.45 0.12 -6.89
N THR A 47 4.12 0.36 -5.64
CA THR A 47 4.17 -0.65 -4.58
C THR A 47 3.20 -1.80 -4.89
N GLU A 48 1.99 -1.48 -5.33
CA GLU A 48 0.97 -2.46 -5.68
C GLU A 48 1.45 -3.37 -6.82
N ARG A 49 2.12 -2.81 -7.82
CA ARG A 49 2.66 -3.58 -8.94
C ARG A 49 3.83 -4.45 -8.54
N VAL A 50 4.76 -3.93 -7.75
CA VAL A 50 5.94 -4.70 -7.31
C VAL A 50 5.53 -5.92 -6.50
N PHE A 51 4.57 -5.78 -5.60
CA PHE A 51 4.13 -6.85 -4.71
C PHE A 51 2.87 -7.57 -5.20
N TYR A 52 2.54 -7.47 -6.46
CA TYR A 52 1.28 -8.01 -7.00
C TYR A 52 1.10 -9.50 -6.69
N LYS A 53 2.17 -10.27 -6.75
CA LYS A 53 2.16 -11.72 -6.50
C LYS A 53 2.64 -12.10 -5.10
N ASP A 54 3.07 -11.14 -4.30
CA ASP A 54 3.65 -11.40 -2.99
C ASP A 54 2.55 -11.39 -1.92
N ARG A 55 2.17 -12.57 -1.45
CA ARG A 55 1.07 -12.76 -0.49
C ARG A 55 1.47 -12.51 0.96
N ASN A 56 2.73 -12.26 1.23
CA ASN A 56 3.22 -11.92 2.56
C ASN A 56 3.31 -10.42 2.78
N VAL A 57 3.02 -9.62 1.76
CA VAL A 57 2.90 -8.17 1.85
C VAL A 57 1.42 -7.79 1.77
N TYR A 58 0.94 -7.09 2.79
CA TYR A 58 -0.41 -6.54 2.83
C TYR A 58 -0.33 -5.05 2.55
N ILE A 59 -1.19 -4.56 1.67
CA ILE A 59 -1.19 -3.16 1.24
C ILE A 59 -2.49 -2.50 1.69
N PHE A 60 -2.32 -1.44 2.49
CA PHE A 60 -3.37 -0.52 2.90
C PHE A 60 -3.11 0.79 2.16
N ASP A 61 -4.02 1.19 1.29
CA ASP A 61 -3.87 2.41 0.49
C ASP A 61 -5.11 3.28 0.63
N MET A 62 -4.93 4.46 1.22
CA MET A 62 -5.96 5.48 1.35
C MET A 62 -5.52 6.67 0.50
N TYR A 63 -6.24 6.93 -0.57
CA TYR A 63 -5.78 7.83 -1.62
C TYR A 63 -6.95 8.57 -2.27
N ASN A 64 -6.62 9.61 -3.02
CA ASN A 64 -7.59 10.34 -3.82
C ASN A 64 -7.78 9.64 -5.17
N LYS A 65 -8.94 9.01 -5.36
CA LYS A 65 -9.26 8.24 -6.58
C LYS A 65 -9.43 9.13 -7.82
N ASP A 66 -9.59 10.45 -7.63
CA ASP A 66 -9.89 11.38 -8.72
C ASP A 66 -8.64 11.94 -9.40
N ILE A 67 -7.46 11.69 -8.83
CA ILE A 67 -6.20 12.20 -9.35
C ILE A 67 -5.29 11.06 -9.86
N TYR A 68 -4.20 11.46 -10.55
CA TYR A 68 -3.16 10.53 -11.00
C TYR A 68 -2.71 9.60 -9.87
N PRO A 69 -2.43 8.31 -10.12
CA PRO A 69 -2.37 7.68 -11.45
C PRO A 69 -3.66 6.97 -11.90
N GLN A 70 -4.64 6.77 -11.05
CA GLN A 70 -5.88 6.05 -11.40
C GLN A 70 -5.60 4.68 -12.06
N ASP A 71 -4.69 3.93 -11.48
CA ASP A 71 -4.23 2.65 -12.03
C ASP A 71 -5.17 1.51 -11.61
N ARG A 72 -6.13 1.18 -12.46
CA ARG A 72 -7.17 0.18 -12.17
C ARG A 72 -6.62 -1.22 -11.99
N TRP A 73 -5.57 -1.56 -12.73
CA TRP A 73 -4.95 -2.88 -12.64
C TRP A 73 -4.23 -3.05 -11.30
N ALA A 74 -3.43 -2.07 -10.91
CA ALA A 74 -2.71 -2.08 -9.64
C ALA A 74 -3.67 -2.05 -8.45
N ARG A 75 -4.81 -1.34 -8.58
CA ARG A 75 -5.81 -1.24 -7.52
C ARG A 75 -6.33 -2.60 -7.06
N LYS A 76 -6.39 -3.58 -7.95
CA LYS A 76 -6.84 -4.93 -7.61
C LYS A 76 -5.93 -5.62 -6.58
N ARG A 77 -4.70 -5.15 -6.44
CA ARG A 77 -3.73 -5.70 -5.48
C ARG A 77 -3.92 -5.16 -4.07
N ILE A 78 -4.63 -4.06 -3.89
CA ILE A 78 -4.81 -3.44 -2.57
C ILE A 78 -5.66 -4.35 -1.67
N ASP A 79 -5.13 -4.71 -0.52
CA ASP A 79 -5.86 -5.54 0.45
C ASP A 79 -6.87 -4.73 1.24
N TYR A 80 -6.53 -3.47 1.56
CA TYR A 80 -7.38 -2.53 2.29
C TYR A 80 -7.48 -1.26 1.46
N ASP A 81 -8.48 -1.21 0.60
CA ASP A 81 -8.65 -0.18 -0.42
C ASP A 81 -9.62 0.92 0.08
N PHE A 82 -9.09 2.13 0.27
CA PHE A 82 -9.86 3.29 0.73
C PHE A 82 -9.75 4.44 -0.28
N PRO A 83 -10.47 4.32 -1.41
CA PRO A 83 -10.52 5.41 -2.38
C PRO A 83 -11.41 6.54 -1.87
N LEU A 84 -10.85 7.73 -1.81
CA LEU A 84 -11.56 8.93 -1.37
C LEU A 84 -11.70 9.90 -2.55
N ASP A 85 -12.73 10.74 -2.53
CA ASP A 85 -12.88 11.77 -3.55
C ASP A 85 -12.16 13.06 -3.16
N SER A 86 -12.01 13.99 -4.11
CA SER A 86 -11.28 15.22 -3.92
C SER A 86 -11.94 16.17 -2.91
N LYS A 87 -13.21 15.93 -2.55
CA LYS A 87 -13.96 16.76 -1.61
C LYS A 87 -14.05 16.15 -0.21
N THR A 88 -13.33 15.07 0.03
CA THR A 88 -13.31 14.44 1.35
C THR A 88 -12.78 15.43 2.39
N ASP A 89 -13.54 15.67 3.44
CA ASP A 89 -13.14 16.54 4.52
C ASP A 89 -12.32 15.79 5.59
N ASP A 90 -11.75 16.54 6.53
CA ASP A 90 -10.88 15.98 7.57
C ASP A 90 -11.60 14.96 8.44
N VAL A 91 -12.85 15.24 8.81
CA VAL A 91 -13.64 14.35 9.68
C VAL A 91 -13.92 13.02 8.98
N THR A 92 -14.33 13.07 7.72
CA THR A 92 -14.58 11.87 6.92
C THR A 92 -13.29 11.08 6.73
N TYR A 93 -12.19 11.76 6.42
CA TYR A 93 -10.87 11.14 6.25
C TYR A 93 -10.45 10.38 7.52
N LEU A 94 -10.51 11.05 8.66
CA LEU A 94 -10.11 10.46 9.94
C LEU A 94 -11.02 9.29 10.34
N ASN A 95 -12.31 9.39 10.09
CA ASN A 95 -13.25 8.30 10.37
C ASN A 95 -12.97 7.08 9.49
N GLU A 96 -12.70 7.27 8.21
CA GLU A 96 -12.36 6.19 7.30
C GLU A 96 -11.01 5.55 7.66
N LEU A 97 -10.04 6.36 8.04
CA LEU A 97 -8.74 5.87 8.49
C LEU A 97 -8.87 5.01 9.75
N GLU A 98 -9.64 5.47 10.73
CA GLU A 98 -9.87 4.73 11.98
C GLU A 98 -10.52 3.38 11.70
N LYS A 99 -11.58 3.35 10.90
CA LYS A 99 -12.25 2.10 10.50
C LYS A 99 -11.30 1.16 9.76
N GLY A 100 -10.51 1.71 8.86
CA GLY A 100 -9.55 0.93 8.08
C GLY A 100 -8.48 0.30 8.94
N LEU A 101 -7.91 1.07 9.85
CA LEU A 101 -6.87 0.57 10.76
C LEU A 101 -7.41 -0.48 11.73
N GLU A 102 -8.61 -0.28 12.26
CA GLU A 102 -9.26 -1.27 13.13
C GLU A 102 -9.45 -2.59 12.38
N ARG A 103 -9.94 -2.53 11.16
CA ARG A 103 -10.15 -3.70 10.31
C ARG A 103 -8.84 -4.41 9.99
N LEU A 104 -7.79 -3.63 9.68
CA LEU A 104 -6.46 -4.16 9.41
C LEU A 104 -5.92 -4.92 10.62
N ILE A 105 -5.94 -4.29 11.79
CA ILE A 105 -5.42 -4.88 13.04
C ILE A 105 -6.17 -6.16 13.37
N GLU A 106 -7.50 -6.15 13.28
CA GLU A 106 -8.32 -7.31 13.54
C GLU A 106 -7.99 -8.48 12.62
N GLN A 107 -7.91 -8.23 11.31
CA GLN A 107 -7.65 -9.26 10.33
C GLN A 107 -6.22 -9.81 10.40
N VAL A 108 -5.24 -8.95 10.61
CA VAL A 108 -3.84 -9.38 10.76
C VAL A 108 -3.66 -10.19 12.04
N HIS A 109 -4.30 -9.77 13.13
CA HIS A 109 -4.24 -10.49 14.40
C HIS A 109 -4.83 -11.90 14.29
N THR A 110 -5.97 -12.04 13.60
CA THR A 110 -6.60 -13.35 13.41
C THR A 110 -5.84 -14.25 12.45
N ARG A 111 -5.03 -13.69 11.55
CA ARG A 111 -4.24 -14.46 10.59
C ARG A 111 -2.82 -14.78 11.08
N ALA A 112 -2.41 -14.13 12.12
CA ALA A 112 -1.11 -14.41 12.75
C ALA A 112 -1.18 -15.65 13.66
#